data_3b70ab9597136602970d76fa8ea5f4a6
#
_entry.id   3b70ab9597136602970d76fa8ea5f4a6
#
_cell.length_a   1.000
_cell.length_b   1.000
_cell.length_c   1.000
_cell.angle_alpha   90.00
_cell.angle_beta   90.00
_cell.angle_gamma   90.00
#
_symmetry.space_group_name_H-M   'P 1'
#
loop_
_entity.id
_entity.type
_entity.pdbx_description
1 polymer ?
#
loop_
_entity_poly.entity_id
_entity_poly.type
_entity_poly.pdbx_seq_one_letter_code
_entity_poly.pdbx_strand_id
1 'polypeptide(L)'
;MQIIVVSNFLSKRIEYFIEAGKHLQVEVRFMTYGELFNCLPQLRQAVIKLEPCVSDETNFLKYALLNQAYKETLQRLGEMRLSDDVCFLNTPHALLRALDKKETKQVLYAARDPAHHGGRCAAVPRGPADLRP
;
A
#
# COMPACT_ATOMS: atom_id res chain seq x y z
N MET A 1 -12.59 0.51 -16.86
CA MET A 1 -11.90 0.53 -15.54
C MET A 1 -11.29 -0.84 -15.28
N GLN A 2 -10.06 -0.86 -14.87
CA GLN A 2 -9.37 -2.10 -14.56
C GLN A 2 -8.75 -1.98 -13.15
N ILE A 3 -8.59 -3.14 -12.52
CA ILE A 3 -7.89 -3.23 -11.24
C ILE A 3 -6.55 -3.93 -11.50
N ILE A 4 -5.47 -3.30 -11.09
CA ILE A 4 -4.14 -3.85 -11.25
C ILE A 4 -3.60 -4.21 -9.87
N VAL A 5 -3.31 -5.49 -9.68
CA VAL A 5 -2.73 -6.00 -8.44
C VAL A 5 -1.23 -6.14 -8.65
N VAL A 6 -0.45 -5.46 -7.83
CA VAL A 6 1.01 -5.39 -7.99
C VAL A 6 1.69 -6.16 -6.85
N SER A 7 2.57 -7.07 -7.22
CA SER A 7 3.33 -7.87 -6.28
C SER A 7 4.62 -8.32 -6.96
N ASN A 8 5.51 -8.96 -6.20
CA ASN A 8 6.73 -9.52 -6.78
C ASN A 8 6.49 -10.85 -7.49
N PHE A 9 5.42 -11.54 -7.17
CA PHE A 9 5.09 -12.82 -7.79
C PHE A 9 3.58 -13.03 -7.77
N LEU A 10 3.12 -13.90 -8.68
CA LEU A 10 1.70 -14.25 -8.77
C LEU A 10 1.37 -15.30 -7.72
N SER A 11 0.71 -14.86 -6.64
CA SER A 11 0.29 -15.74 -5.56
C SER A 11 -1.08 -16.34 -5.85
N LYS A 12 -1.44 -17.40 -5.11
CA LYS A 12 -2.76 -17.99 -5.21
C LYS A 12 -3.86 -16.99 -4.85
N ARG A 13 -3.60 -16.14 -3.88
CA ARG A 13 -4.56 -15.11 -3.49
C ARG A 13 -4.83 -14.16 -4.65
N ILE A 14 -3.81 -13.79 -5.40
CA ILE A 14 -3.97 -12.92 -6.57
C ILE A 14 -4.72 -13.67 -7.68
N GLU A 15 -4.43 -14.96 -7.88
CA GLU A 15 -5.17 -15.77 -8.86
C GLU A 15 -6.65 -15.83 -8.53
N TYR A 16 -7.01 -16.02 -7.25
CA TYR A 16 -8.40 -15.99 -6.82
C TYR A 16 -9.05 -14.63 -7.07
N PHE A 17 -8.30 -13.56 -6.87
CA PHE A 17 -8.78 -12.21 -7.10
C PHE A 17 -9.10 -12.00 -8.58
N ILE A 18 -8.22 -12.48 -9.46
CA ILE A 18 -8.42 -12.40 -10.91
C ILE A 18 -9.66 -13.20 -11.30
N GLU A 19 -9.82 -14.40 -10.75
CA GLU A 19 -10.96 -15.25 -11.04
C GLU A 19 -12.27 -14.62 -10.59
N ALA A 20 -12.27 -14.03 -9.38
CA ALA A 20 -13.44 -13.32 -8.89
C ALA A 20 -13.81 -12.14 -9.79
N GLY A 21 -12.80 -11.45 -10.33
CA GLY A 21 -13.02 -10.37 -11.29
C GLY A 21 -13.74 -10.83 -12.53
N LYS A 22 -13.38 -12.02 -13.03
CA LYS A 22 -14.07 -12.59 -14.21
C LYS A 22 -15.55 -12.82 -13.93
N HIS A 23 -15.88 -13.34 -12.74
CA HIS A 23 -17.28 -13.58 -12.37
C HIS A 23 -18.07 -12.29 -12.23
N LEU A 24 -17.42 -11.21 -11.80
CA LEU A 24 -18.06 -9.92 -11.60
C LEU A 24 -17.94 -9.01 -12.83
N GLN A 25 -17.35 -9.52 -13.90
CA GLN A 25 -17.12 -8.77 -15.15
C GLN A 25 -16.27 -7.53 -14.92
N VAL A 26 -15.27 -7.64 -14.04
CA VAL A 26 -14.28 -6.61 -13.76
C VAL A 26 -12.92 -7.11 -14.19
N GLU A 27 -12.23 -6.34 -14.98
CA GLU A 27 -10.89 -6.73 -15.42
C GLU A 27 -9.90 -6.57 -14.25
N VAL A 28 -9.28 -7.67 -13.84
CA VAL A 28 -8.25 -7.69 -12.82
C VAL A 28 -6.98 -8.23 -13.46
N ARG A 29 -5.90 -7.46 -13.36
CA ARG A 29 -4.62 -7.83 -13.95
C ARG A 29 -3.54 -7.88 -12.87
N PHE A 30 -2.59 -8.78 -13.05
CA PHE A 30 -1.40 -8.85 -12.21
C PHE A 30 -0.23 -8.17 -12.90
N MET A 31 0.55 -7.41 -12.14
CA MET A 31 1.82 -6.85 -12.59
C MET A 31 2.86 -7.01 -11.50
N THR A 32 4.11 -7.15 -11.90
CA THR A 32 5.23 -6.97 -10.97
C THR A 32 5.48 -5.48 -10.77
N TYR A 33 6.22 -5.15 -9.70
CA TYR A 33 6.60 -3.74 -9.47
C TYR A 33 7.41 -3.19 -10.65
N GLY A 34 8.30 -4.01 -11.22
CA GLY A 34 9.07 -3.58 -12.39
C GLY A 34 8.21 -3.26 -13.60
N GLU A 35 7.21 -4.12 -13.87
CA GLU A 35 6.27 -3.87 -14.95
C GLU A 35 5.46 -2.61 -14.72
N LEU A 36 5.07 -2.37 -13.47
CA LEU A 36 4.32 -1.17 -13.14
C LEU A 36 5.14 0.09 -13.42
N PHE A 37 6.42 0.12 -13.01
CA PHE A 37 7.29 1.26 -13.30
C PHE A 37 7.35 1.57 -14.80
N ASN A 38 7.41 0.51 -15.61
CA ASN A 38 7.56 0.68 -17.05
C ASN A 38 6.28 1.21 -17.72
N CYS A 39 5.11 0.90 -17.20
CA CYS A 39 3.86 1.26 -17.87
C CYS A 39 3.06 2.34 -17.15
N LEU A 40 3.44 2.73 -15.93
CA LEU A 40 2.62 3.64 -15.12
C LEU A 40 2.28 4.96 -15.83
N PRO A 41 3.22 5.61 -16.56
CA PRO A 41 2.88 6.85 -17.26
C PRO A 41 1.83 6.68 -18.35
N GLN A 42 1.70 5.47 -18.92
CA GLN A 42 0.75 5.18 -19.98
C GLN A 42 -0.57 4.59 -19.50
N LEU A 43 -0.66 4.25 -18.22
CA LEU A 43 -1.90 3.66 -17.68
C LEU A 43 -3.04 4.65 -17.71
N ARG A 44 -4.23 4.11 -18.00
CA ARG A 44 -5.48 4.87 -18.01
C ARG A 44 -6.57 4.03 -17.37
N GLN A 45 -7.49 4.69 -16.68
CA GLN A 45 -8.69 4.08 -16.10
C GLN A 45 -8.35 2.86 -15.24
N ALA A 46 -7.47 3.05 -14.26
CA ALA A 46 -6.97 1.95 -13.45
C ALA A 46 -6.98 2.29 -11.96
N VAL A 47 -7.30 1.28 -11.17
CA VAL A 47 -7.10 1.32 -9.72
C VAL A 47 -5.99 0.33 -9.41
N ILE A 48 -4.95 0.80 -8.73
CA ILE A 48 -3.76 0.02 -8.46
C ILE A 48 -3.76 -0.40 -6.99
N LYS A 49 -3.75 -1.72 -6.78
CA LYS A 49 -3.66 -2.31 -5.45
C LYS A 49 -2.24 -2.84 -5.27
N LEU A 50 -1.50 -2.25 -4.35
CA LEU A 50 -0.14 -2.68 -4.04
C LEU A 50 -0.17 -3.74 -2.95
N GLU A 51 0.42 -4.91 -3.25
CA GLU A 51 0.53 -5.98 -2.26
C GLU A 51 1.82 -5.83 -1.48
N PRO A 52 1.79 -5.96 -0.15
CA PRO A 52 3.01 -5.94 0.63
C PRO A 52 3.93 -7.08 0.23
N CYS A 53 5.20 -6.78 0.05
CA CYS A 53 6.19 -7.82 -0.22
C CYS A 53 6.71 -8.34 1.12
N VAL A 54 6.22 -9.50 1.50
CA VAL A 54 6.65 -10.17 2.72
C VAL A 54 7.64 -11.24 2.31
N SER A 55 8.84 -11.17 2.88
CA SER A 55 9.86 -12.17 2.63
C SER A 55 9.85 -13.20 3.75
N ASP A 56 9.94 -14.47 3.38
CA ASP A 56 10.12 -15.56 4.33
C ASP A 56 11.60 -15.88 4.53
N GLU A 57 12.47 -14.99 4.07
CA GLU A 57 13.92 -15.15 4.22
C GLU A 57 14.31 -15.20 5.70
N THR A 58 15.02 -16.24 6.10
CA THR A 58 15.44 -16.44 7.48
C THR A 58 16.80 -15.81 7.78
N ASN A 59 17.62 -15.53 6.75
CA ASN A 59 18.89 -14.87 6.93
C ASN A 59 18.66 -13.39 7.21
N PHE A 60 19.09 -12.91 8.37
CA PHE A 60 18.82 -11.55 8.81
C PHE A 60 19.35 -10.50 7.83
N LEU A 61 20.57 -10.67 7.33
CA LEU A 61 21.17 -9.68 6.42
C LEU A 61 20.42 -9.63 5.10
N LYS A 62 20.08 -10.79 4.54
CA LYS A 62 19.31 -10.85 3.29
C LYS A 62 17.93 -10.24 3.48
N TYR A 63 17.28 -10.53 4.60
CA TYR A 63 15.99 -9.97 4.92
C TYR A 63 16.06 -8.45 4.97
N ALA A 64 17.09 -7.92 5.65
CA ALA A 64 17.25 -6.47 5.78
C ALA A 64 17.47 -5.80 4.42
N LEU A 65 18.27 -6.43 3.55
CA LEU A 65 18.52 -5.90 2.22
C LEU A 65 17.27 -5.91 1.35
N LEU A 66 16.51 -7.01 1.39
CA LEU A 66 15.25 -7.12 0.64
C LEU A 66 14.24 -6.09 1.13
N ASN A 67 14.13 -5.91 2.44
CA ASN A 67 13.22 -4.95 3.02
C ASN A 67 13.61 -3.53 2.63
N GLN A 68 14.90 -3.22 2.64
CA GLN A 68 15.38 -1.90 2.23
C GLN A 68 15.10 -1.64 0.75
N ALA A 69 15.35 -2.63 -0.10
CA ALA A 69 15.07 -2.52 -1.53
C ALA A 69 13.59 -2.28 -1.79
N TYR A 70 12.72 -2.95 -1.05
CA TYR A 70 11.29 -2.76 -1.17
C TYR A 70 10.88 -1.34 -0.74
N LYS A 71 11.44 -0.85 0.36
CA LYS A 71 11.17 0.52 0.80
C LYS A 71 11.58 1.55 -0.25
N GLU A 72 12.74 1.35 -0.86
CA GLU A 72 13.20 2.25 -1.92
C GLU A 72 12.28 2.20 -3.14
N THR A 73 11.79 1.00 -3.48
CA THR A 73 10.82 0.84 -4.56
C THR A 73 9.56 1.64 -4.28
N LEU A 74 9.04 1.54 -3.04
CA LEU A 74 7.83 2.29 -2.67
C LEU A 74 8.06 3.79 -2.68
N GLN A 75 9.24 4.26 -2.23
CA GLN A 75 9.57 5.68 -2.26
C GLN A 75 9.58 6.21 -3.69
N ARG A 76 10.23 5.49 -4.60
CA ARG A 76 10.28 5.89 -6.01
C ARG A 76 8.89 5.88 -6.63
N LEU A 77 8.09 4.87 -6.30
CA LEU A 77 6.73 4.77 -6.83
C LEU A 77 5.87 5.93 -6.35
N GLY A 78 6.04 6.35 -5.09
CA GLY A 78 5.30 7.47 -4.53
C GLY A 78 5.62 8.82 -5.15
N GLU A 79 6.78 8.92 -5.81
CA GLU A 79 7.21 10.15 -6.49
C GLU A 79 6.74 10.21 -7.94
N MET A 80 6.19 9.14 -8.47
CA MET A 80 5.76 9.09 -9.86
C MET A 80 4.42 9.77 -10.05
N ARG A 81 4.27 10.41 -11.20
CA ARG A 81 3.04 11.08 -11.58
C ARG A 81 2.03 10.09 -12.12
N LEU A 82 0.79 10.21 -11.65
CA LEU A 82 -0.32 9.42 -12.16
C LEU A 82 -1.19 10.26 -13.08
N SER A 83 -1.81 9.60 -14.06
CA SER A 83 -2.86 10.22 -14.85
C SER A 83 -4.09 10.45 -13.97
N ASP A 84 -4.96 11.38 -14.37
CA ASP A 84 -6.11 11.77 -13.56
C ASP A 84 -7.09 10.61 -13.31
N ASP A 85 -7.12 9.64 -14.22
CA ASP A 85 -8.02 8.49 -14.13
C ASP A 85 -7.33 7.24 -13.56
N VAL A 86 -6.19 7.40 -12.92
CA VAL A 86 -5.43 6.32 -12.29
C VAL A 86 -5.22 6.68 -10.81
N CYS A 87 -5.50 5.75 -9.93
CA CYS A 87 -5.29 5.98 -8.49
C CYS A 87 -4.79 4.72 -7.82
N PHE A 88 -4.12 4.91 -6.68
CA PHE A 88 -3.76 3.81 -5.80
C PHE A 88 -4.91 3.52 -4.84
N LEU A 89 -5.25 2.25 -4.69
CA LEU A 89 -6.19 1.83 -3.64
C LEU A 89 -5.54 2.00 -2.27
N ASN A 90 -4.26 1.64 -2.18
CA ASN A 90 -3.43 1.85 -1.00
C ASN A 90 -2.14 2.53 -1.47
N THR A 91 -1.87 3.72 -0.95
CA THR A 91 -0.75 4.52 -1.47
C THR A 91 0.60 3.93 -1.09
N PRO A 92 1.64 4.15 -1.90
CA PRO A 92 3.00 3.75 -1.52
C PRO A 92 3.43 4.35 -0.20
N HIS A 93 3.03 5.58 0.07
CA HIS A 93 3.37 6.26 1.32
C HIS A 93 2.76 5.56 2.53
N ALA A 94 1.51 5.12 2.43
CA ALA A 94 0.85 4.39 3.51
C ALA A 94 1.55 3.07 3.80
N LEU A 95 2.00 2.36 2.76
CA LEU A 95 2.74 1.12 2.93
C LEU A 95 4.09 1.37 3.58
N LEU A 96 4.77 2.46 3.21
CA LEU A 96 6.05 2.83 3.84
C LEU A 96 5.88 3.07 5.32
N ARG A 97 4.83 3.77 5.72
CA ARG A 97 4.55 4.01 7.14
C ARG A 97 4.27 2.73 7.88
N ALA A 98 3.54 1.81 7.26
CA ALA A 98 3.24 0.52 7.89
C ALA A 98 4.50 -0.34 8.08
N LEU A 99 5.50 -0.17 7.21
CA LEU A 99 6.77 -0.91 7.33
C LEU A 99 7.68 -0.34 8.40
N ASP A 100 7.49 0.91 8.78
CA ASP A 100 8.28 1.54 9.84
C ASP A 100 7.61 1.27 11.18
N LYS A 101 8.12 0.26 11.89
CA LYS A 101 7.55 -0.16 13.16
C LYS A 101 7.57 0.94 14.21
N LYS A 102 8.62 1.76 14.21
CA LYS A 102 8.75 2.87 15.17
C LYS A 102 7.67 3.91 14.92
N GLU A 103 7.50 4.32 13.66
CA GLU A 103 6.48 5.30 13.28
C GLU A 103 5.08 4.76 13.57
N THR A 104 4.84 3.49 13.23
CA THR A 104 3.56 2.83 13.50
C THR A 104 3.22 2.90 14.99
N LYS A 105 4.19 2.59 15.84
CA LYS A 105 3.99 2.68 17.29
C LYS A 105 3.66 4.10 17.73
N GLN A 106 4.35 5.09 17.20
CA GLN A 106 4.09 6.48 17.55
C GLN A 106 2.66 6.89 17.17
N VAL A 107 2.21 6.49 15.99
CA VAL A 107 0.84 6.78 15.54
C VAL A 107 -0.17 6.11 16.46
N LEU A 108 0.04 4.84 16.82
CA LEU A 108 -0.86 4.10 17.70
C LEU A 108 -0.89 4.72 19.10
N TYR A 109 0.25 5.12 19.64
CA TYR A 109 0.29 5.78 20.95
C TYR A 109 -0.46 7.10 20.93
N ALA A 110 -0.27 7.90 19.90
CA ALA A 110 -0.97 9.18 19.77
C ALA A 110 -2.48 8.96 19.70
N ALA A 111 -2.94 7.93 19.00
CA ALA A 111 -4.35 7.63 18.88
C ALA A 111 -4.96 7.12 20.19
N ARG A 112 -4.13 6.51 21.07
CA ARG A 112 -4.61 5.92 22.33
C ARG A 112 -4.58 6.90 23.49
N ASP A 113 -3.82 7.96 23.41
CA ASP A 113 -3.65 8.89 24.53
C ASP A 113 -4.72 9.98 24.47
N PRO A 114 -5.71 9.92 25.36
CA PRO A 114 -6.79 10.90 25.37
C PRO A 114 -6.33 12.30 25.77
N ALA A 115 -5.18 12.41 26.43
CA ALA A 115 -4.63 13.71 26.83
C ALA A 115 -4.06 14.46 25.64
N HIS A 116 -3.70 13.71 24.71
CA HIS A 116 -3.26 14.35 23.49
C HIS A 116 -4.43 14.97 22.73
N HIS A 117 -4.59 14.20 23.69
CA HIS A 117 -5.54 14.50 23.29
C HIS A 117 -6.06 14.93 23.35
N GLY A 118 -5.91 14.88 23.44
CA GLY A 118 -6.73 15.17 23.73
C GLY A 118 -6.94 15.06 23.46
N GLY A 119 -6.99 15.05 23.51
CA GLY A 119 -7.70 15.02 23.36
C GLY A 119 -7.81 14.51 22.77
N ARG A 120 -8.04 14.45 22.92
CA ARG A 120 -8.76 14.26 22.49
C ARG A 120 -9.24 13.71 21.95
N CYS A 121 -9.26 13.63 22.24
CA CYS A 121 -10.24 13.40 21.84
C CYS A 121 -10.59 13.27 21.35
N ALA A 122 -10.30 13.28 21.60
CA ALA A 122 -11.09 13.32 21.25
C ALA A 122 -11.22 13.13 20.55
N ALA A 123 -10.96 13.32 20.90
CA ALA A 123 -11.56 13.39 20.29
C ALA A 123 -11.48 13.06 19.37
N VAL A 124 -11.16 13.25 19.47
CA VAL A 124 -11.64 13.15 18.76
C VAL A 124 -11.61 13.04 17.80
N PRO A 125 -11.37 13.27 17.97
CA PRO A 125 -11.89 13.44 17.32
C PRO A 125 -11.82 13.30 16.40
N ARG A 126 -11.44 13.23 16.74
CA ARG A 126 -11.82 13.40 16.31
C ARG A 126 -11.77 13.12 15.08
N GLY A 127 -10.97 13.14 15.60
CA GLY A 127 -11.56 13.04 15.13
C GLY A 127 -11.36 12.81 14.30
N PRO A 128 -11.00 12.95 14.33
CA PRO A 128 -11.35 12.99 13.76
C PRO A 128 -11.19 12.73 13.26
N ALA A 129 -10.64 12.62 13.76
CA ALA A 129 -11.01 12.76 13.80
C ALA A 129 -10.95 12.44 13.42
N ASP A 130 -10.71 12.23 13.75
CA ASP A 130 -11.17 12.32 13.85
C ASP A 130 -11.11 11.70 13.34
N LEU A 131 -10.78 11.63 13.80
CA LEU A 131 -11.18 11.37 13.78
C LEU A 131 -11.27 10.97 13.65
N ARG A 132 -11.11 10.91 13.73
CA ARG A 132 -11.73 11.04 14.15
C ARG A 132 -12.02 10.70 13.96
N PRO A 133 -11.37 10.63 14.34
CA PRO A 133 -12.18 10.71 14.30
C PRO A 133 -12.34 10.47 14.00
#